data_39eaf6c3846f83caadd1f86f2ede8745
#
_entry.id   39eaf6c3846f83caadd1f86f2ede8745
#
_cell.length_a   1.000
_cell.length_b   1.000
_cell.length_c   1.000
_cell.angle_alpha   90.00
_cell.angle_beta   90.00
_cell.angle_gamma   90.00
#
_symmetry.space_group_name_H-M   'P 1'
#
loop_
_entity.id
_entity.type
_entity.pdbx_description
1 polymer ?
#
loop_
_entity_poly.entity_id
_entity_poly.type
_entity_poly.pdbx_seq_one_letter_code
_entity_poly.pdbx_strand_id
1 'polypeptide(L)'
;MKLLLVVASLLLASPVLAADPVYLDQLMEQPLAALQQTFPGLKKEGCYQVGPERFLLIGIERKDQKPWRVLMTSIAPCRRPETVAELDLRDRRGVEIGHRSLDVIEKLGRPDASAPPDPALRKLGETEYFYICRVTEGCARHTSVFVREGRVTGVAEWYSR
;
A
#
# COMPACT_ATOMS: atom_id res chain seq x y z
N MET A 1 -56.30 17.18 30.49
CA MET A 1 -55.38 17.59 29.41
C MET A 1 -53.97 17.11 29.79
N LYS A 2 -53.47 16.03 29.18
CA LYS A 2 -52.09 15.53 29.43
C LYS A 2 -51.23 15.97 28.26
N LEU A 3 -50.26 16.82 28.56
CA LEU A 3 -49.27 17.31 27.59
C LEU A 3 -48.18 16.24 27.40
N LEU A 4 -48.10 15.62 26.22
CA LEU A 4 -47.02 14.71 25.84
C LEU A 4 -45.86 15.57 25.32
N LEU A 5 -44.75 15.61 26.09
CA LEU A 5 -43.48 16.16 25.64
C LEU A 5 -42.78 15.09 24.77
N VAL A 6 -42.73 15.35 23.47
CA VAL A 6 -41.89 14.58 22.54
C VAL A 6 -40.47 15.17 22.57
N VAL A 7 -39.55 14.46 23.19
CA VAL A 7 -38.11 14.80 23.17
C VAL A 7 -37.55 14.23 21.86
N ALA A 8 -37.33 15.13 20.89
CA ALA A 8 -36.62 14.80 19.67
C ALA A 8 -35.12 14.74 19.96
N SER A 9 -34.58 13.52 20.04
CA SER A 9 -33.12 13.28 20.13
C SER A 9 -32.49 13.57 18.78
N LEU A 10 -31.87 14.74 18.61
CA LEU A 10 -30.98 15.04 17.50
C LEU A 10 -29.70 14.23 17.67
N LEU A 11 -29.58 13.13 16.93
CA LEU A 11 -28.33 12.43 16.70
C LEU A 11 -27.42 13.35 15.87
N LEU A 12 -26.52 14.05 16.53
CA LEU A 12 -25.40 14.76 15.91
C LEU A 12 -24.45 13.70 15.34
N ALA A 13 -24.60 13.38 14.05
CA ALA A 13 -23.61 12.63 13.32
C ALA A 13 -22.34 13.49 13.25
N SER A 14 -21.35 13.20 14.08
CA SER A 14 -20.02 13.80 13.96
C SER A 14 -19.46 13.45 12.58
N PRO A 15 -18.98 14.43 11.79
CA PRO A 15 -18.29 14.11 10.56
C PRO A 15 -17.05 13.28 10.92
N VAL A 16 -16.98 12.04 10.42
CA VAL A 16 -15.75 11.26 10.43
C VAL A 16 -14.79 12.02 9.52
N LEU A 17 -13.84 12.73 10.11
CA LEU A 17 -12.72 13.31 9.38
C LEU A 17 -12.00 12.14 8.69
N ALA A 18 -12.11 12.07 7.36
CA ALA A 18 -11.34 11.12 6.59
C ALA A 18 -9.86 11.39 6.89
N ALA A 19 -9.14 10.35 7.30
CA ALA A 19 -7.71 10.47 7.52
C ALA A 19 -7.02 10.84 6.19
N ASP A 20 -6.01 11.69 6.25
CA ASP A 20 -5.25 12.06 5.07
C ASP A 20 -4.63 10.81 4.42
N PRO A 21 -4.61 10.73 3.08
CA PRO A 21 -4.05 9.58 2.40
C PRO A 21 -2.54 9.45 2.66
N VAL A 22 -2.09 8.23 2.90
CA VAL A 22 -0.68 7.88 3.08
C VAL A 22 -0.16 7.29 1.78
N TYR A 23 0.85 7.92 1.19
CA TYR A 23 1.41 7.46 -0.07
C TYR A 23 2.57 6.49 0.14
N LEU A 24 2.68 5.46 -0.72
CA LEU A 24 3.73 4.45 -0.64
C LEU A 24 5.13 5.06 -0.73
N ASP A 25 5.31 6.05 -1.60
CA ASP A 25 6.58 6.76 -1.75
C ASP A 25 6.97 7.57 -0.51
N GLN A 26 6.00 8.10 0.25
CA GLN A 26 6.26 8.76 1.53
C GLN A 26 6.73 7.78 2.59
N LEU A 27 6.18 6.57 2.63
CA LEU A 27 6.64 5.53 3.55
C LEU A 27 8.08 5.11 3.24
N MET A 28 8.48 5.09 1.96
CA MET A 28 9.86 4.78 1.54
C MET A 28 10.90 5.77 2.07
N GLU A 29 10.51 7.01 2.32
CA GLU A 29 11.43 8.06 2.80
C GLU A 29 11.51 8.15 4.33
N GLN A 30 10.60 7.49 5.05
CA GLN A 30 10.57 7.58 6.51
C GLN A 30 11.67 6.72 7.16
N PRO A 31 12.34 7.24 8.21
CA PRO A 31 13.26 6.42 9.00
C PRO A 31 12.50 5.39 9.83
N LEU A 32 13.15 4.28 10.17
CA LEU A 32 12.56 3.18 10.94
C LEU A 32 11.87 3.66 12.23
N ALA A 33 12.50 4.59 12.96
CA ALA A 33 11.94 5.11 14.21
C ALA A 33 10.58 5.81 14.04
N ALA A 34 10.37 6.51 12.92
CA ALA A 34 9.08 7.12 12.61
C ALA A 34 8.04 6.06 12.20
N LEU A 35 8.45 5.07 11.40
CA LEU A 35 7.57 3.97 11.00
C LEU A 35 7.12 3.13 12.19
N GLN A 36 7.96 2.92 13.20
CA GLN A 36 7.63 2.14 14.40
C GLN A 36 6.51 2.78 15.25
N GLN A 37 6.22 4.06 15.08
CA GLN A 37 5.09 4.70 15.76
C GLN A 37 3.74 4.19 15.20
N THR A 38 3.68 3.92 13.91
CA THR A 38 2.47 3.40 13.23
C THR A 38 2.50 1.87 13.12
N PHE A 39 3.69 1.30 12.97
CA PHE A 39 3.93 -0.13 12.72
C PHE A 39 4.77 -0.73 13.86
N PRO A 40 4.15 -1.05 14.99
CA PRO A 40 4.87 -1.58 16.15
C PRO A 40 5.57 -2.89 15.79
N GLY A 41 6.71 -3.15 16.41
CA GLY A 41 7.47 -4.36 16.16
C GLY A 41 8.26 -4.40 14.85
N LEU A 42 8.15 -3.40 13.96
CA LEU A 42 8.91 -3.33 12.73
C LEU A 42 10.43 -3.25 13.02
N LYS A 43 11.19 -4.20 12.47
CA LYS A 43 12.66 -4.26 12.59
C LYS A 43 13.36 -4.45 11.26
N LYS A 44 13.16 -5.60 10.62
CA LYS A 44 13.73 -5.96 9.30
C LYS A 44 12.65 -6.07 8.23
N GLU A 45 11.54 -6.67 8.60
CA GLU A 45 10.37 -6.83 7.77
C GLU A 45 9.14 -6.81 8.69
N GLY A 46 8.08 -6.15 8.26
CA GLY A 46 6.80 -6.11 8.93
C GLY A 46 5.67 -6.33 7.94
N CYS A 47 4.66 -7.07 8.38
CA CYS A 47 3.49 -7.39 7.58
C CYS A 47 2.25 -7.02 8.37
N TYR A 48 1.46 -6.09 7.85
CA TYR A 48 0.37 -5.45 8.55
C TYR A 48 -0.93 -5.56 7.77
N GLN A 49 -2.03 -5.76 8.50
CA GLN A 49 -3.36 -5.51 7.98
C GLN A 49 -3.74 -4.07 8.33
N VAL A 50 -3.96 -3.26 7.30
CA VAL A 50 -4.18 -1.81 7.39
C VAL A 50 -5.60 -1.40 6.97
N GLY A 51 -6.47 -2.37 6.78
CA GLY A 51 -7.88 -2.20 6.42
C GLY A 51 -8.52 -3.51 5.98
N PRO A 52 -9.83 -3.54 5.68
CA PRO A 52 -10.49 -4.69 5.10
C PRO A 52 -9.82 -5.09 3.78
N GLU A 53 -9.34 -6.33 3.69
CA GLU A 53 -8.64 -6.84 2.49
C GLU A 53 -7.50 -5.92 2.00
N ARG A 54 -6.86 -5.19 2.91
CA ARG A 54 -5.70 -4.35 2.64
C ARG A 54 -4.56 -4.70 3.55
N PHE A 55 -3.44 -5.03 2.94
CA PHE A 55 -2.22 -5.44 3.64
C PHE A 55 -1.04 -4.59 3.18
N LEU A 56 -0.10 -4.39 4.08
CA LEU A 56 1.13 -3.66 3.86
C LEU A 56 2.32 -4.54 4.29
N LEU A 57 3.28 -4.70 3.39
CA LEU A 57 4.56 -5.32 3.69
C LEU A 57 5.66 -4.26 3.59
N ILE A 58 6.44 -4.10 4.65
CA ILE A 58 7.56 -3.16 4.71
C ILE A 58 8.85 -3.94 4.94
N GLY A 59 9.81 -3.79 4.05
CA GLY A 59 11.17 -4.33 4.22
C GLY A 59 12.16 -3.20 4.54
N ILE A 60 12.93 -3.35 5.62
CA ILE A 60 13.89 -2.34 6.11
C ILE A 60 15.32 -2.72 5.72
N GLU A 61 16.06 -1.79 5.13
CA GLU A 61 17.49 -1.93 4.88
C GLU A 61 18.27 -1.74 6.20
N ARG A 62 19.20 -2.66 6.45
CA ARG A 62 19.95 -2.65 7.73
C ARG A 62 20.88 -1.46 7.86
N LYS A 63 21.49 -1.03 6.77
CA LYS A 63 22.52 0.02 6.78
C LYS A 63 21.91 1.38 7.09
N ASP A 64 20.86 1.73 6.37
CA ASP A 64 20.30 3.08 6.40
C ASP A 64 19.06 3.19 7.30
N GLN A 65 18.58 2.07 7.84
CA GLN A 65 17.36 1.99 8.67
C GLN A 65 16.14 2.64 7.99
N LYS A 66 16.04 2.48 6.67
CA LYS A 66 14.96 2.96 5.82
C LYS A 66 14.32 1.80 5.07
N PRO A 67 13.08 1.94 4.61
CA PRO A 67 12.48 0.95 3.73
C PRO A 67 13.27 0.80 2.44
N TRP A 68 13.57 -0.43 2.07
CA TRP A 68 14.02 -0.77 0.72
C TRP A 68 12.86 -1.23 -0.16
N ARG A 69 11.73 -1.63 0.48
CA ARG A 69 10.50 -2.03 -0.19
C ARG A 69 9.29 -1.70 0.68
N VAL A 70 8.26 -1.17 0.06
CA VAL A 70 6.91 -1.01 0.61
C VAL A 70 5.93 -1.60 -0.40
N LEU A 71 5.11 -2.56 0.01
CA LEU A 71 4.14 -3.25 -0.85
C LEU A 71 2.75 -3.17 -0.23
N MET A 72 1.81 -2.57 -0.92
CA MET A 72 0.38 -2.61 -0.65
C MET A 72 -0.27 -3.72 -1.48
N THR A 73 -1.13 -4.54 -0.88
CA THR A 73 -1.79 -5.65 -1.58
C THR A 73 -3.15 -6.00 -0.99
N SER A 74 -4.05 -6.57 -1.80
CA SER A 74 -5.31 -7.16 -1.35
C SER A 74 -5.17 -8.60 -0.87
N ILE A 75 -4.02 -9.21 -1.07
CA ILE A 75 -3.74 -10.61 -0.69
C ILE A 75 -2.71 -10.59 0.44
N ALA A 76 -3.02 -11.22 1.57
CA ALA A 76 -2.11 -11.27 2.71
C ALA A 76 -0.70 -11.76 2.29
N PRO A 77 0.33 -10.90 2.36
CA PRO A 77 1.68 -11.25 1.91
C PRO A 77 2.41 -12.17 2.89
N CYS A 78 1.88 -12.34 4.10
CA CYS A 78 2.41 -13.19 5.15
C CYS A 78 1.30 -14.06 5.77
N ARG A 79 1.71 -15.01 6.61
CA ARG A 79 0.78 -15.97 7.24
C ARG A 79 -0.05 -15.34 8.38
N ARG A 80 0.53 -14.38 9.09
CA ARG A 80 -0.10 -13.70 10.24
C ARG A 80 0.25 -12.21 10.19
N PRO A 81 -0.56 -11.40 9.49
CA PRO A 81 -0.37 -9.96 9.50
C PRO A 81 -0.75 -9.40 10.88
N GLU A 82 0.01 -8.42 11.34
CA GLU A 82 -0.32 -7.64 12.53
C GLU A 82 -1.39 -6.60 12.16
N THR A 83 -2.46 -6.49 12.93
CA THR A 83 -3.49 -5.48 12.69
C THR A 83 -3.09 -4.15 13.31
N VAL A 84 -3.11 -3.10 12.52
CA VAL A 84 -2.88 -1.72 12.96
C VAL A 84 -4.09 -0.85 12.63
N ALA A 85 -4.04 0.44 12.97
CA ALA A 85 -5.09 1.37 12.59
C ALA A 85 -5.28 1.40 11.06
N GLU A 86 -6.53 1.58 10.62
CA GLU A 86 -6.84 1.66 9.20
C GLU A 86 -6.12 2.85 8.55
N LEU A 87 -5.47 2.60 7.41
CA LEU A 87 -4.75 3.59 6.64
C LEU A 87 -5.31 3.67 5.22
N ASP A 88 -5.57 4.87 4.74
CA ASP A 88 -5.87 5.12 3.32
C ASP A 88 -4.56 5.13 2.51
N LEU A 89 -4.06 3.93 2.21
CA LEU A 89 -2.83 3.77 1.44
C LEU A 89 -3.09 3.99 -0.06
N ARG A 90 -2.24 4.79 -0.70
CA ARG A 90 -2.33 5.11 -2.13
C ARG A 90 -0.98 5.05 -2.82
N ASP A 91 -0.99 4.71 -4.10
CA ASP A 91 0.08 5.03 -5.03
C ASP A 91 -0.11 6.46 -5.55
N ARG A 92 0.95 7.27 -5.55
CA ARG A 92 0.86 8.69 -5.98
C ARG A 92 0.48 8.85 -7.46
N ARG A 93 0.75 7.87 -8.29
CA ARG A 93 0.40 7.87 -9.72
C ARG A 93 -1.03 7.41 -9.99
N GLY A 94 -1.79 7.10 -8.91
CA GLY A 94 -3.19 6.74 -8.97
C GLY A 94 -3.45 5.31 -9.42
N VAL A 95 -2.49 4.40 -9.27
CA VAL A 95 -2.73 2.96 -9.41
C VAL A 95 -3.39 2.45 -8.14
N GLU A 96 -4.52 1.78 -8.28
CA GLU A 96 -5.29 1.26 -7.15
C GLU A 96 -5.49 -0.25 -7.28
N ILE A 97 -5.60 -0.92 -6.12
CA ILE A 97 -6.00 -2.32 -6.08
C ILE A 97 -7.39 -2.48 -6.71
N GLY A 98 -7.55 -3.49 -7.56
CA GLY A 98 -8.79 -3.74 -8.31
C GLY A 98 -8.86 -3.05 -9.68
N HIS A 99 -8.00 -2.08 -9.99
CA HIS A 99 -7.90 -1.53 -11.34
C HIS A 99 -7.62 -2.64 -12.36
N ARG A 100 -8.12 -2.47 -13.59
CA ARG A 100 -7.77 -3.38 -14.69
C ARG A 100 -6.32 -3.14 -15.10
N SER A 101 -5.66 -4.16 -15.59
CA SER A 101 -4.26 -4.06 -16.08
C SER A 101 -4.11 -3.00 -17.18
N LEU A 102 -5.14 -2.79 -18.02
CA LEU A 102 -5.15 -1.73 -19.03
C LEU A 102 -5.15 -0.34 -18.41
N ASP A 103 -5.89 -0.12 -17.33
CA ASP A 103 -5.93 1.18 -16.63
C ASP A 103 -4.54 1.52 -16.05
N VAL A 104 -3.75 0.50 -15.65
CA VAL A 104 -2.35 0.69 -15.24
C VAL A 104 -1.49 1.16 -16.40
N ILE A 105 -1.64 0.54 -17.57
CA ILE A 105 -0.87 0.90 -18.77
C ILE A 105 -1.24 2.32 -19.25
N GLU A 106 -2.50 2.72 -19.13
CA GLU A 106 -2.94 4.08 -19.44
C GLU A 106 -2.31 5.12 -18.50
N LYS A 107 -2.18 4.79 -17.20
CA LYS A 107 -1.63 5.69 -16.17
C LYS A 107 -0.11 5.75 -16.16
N LEU A 108 0.56 4.61 -16.26
CA LEU A 108 2.01 4.48 -16.12
C LEU A 108 2.76 4.32 -17.45
N GLY A 109 2.05 4.11 -18.54
CA GLY A 109 2.63 3.70 -19.81
C GLY A 109 2.88 2.19 -19.86
N ARG A 110 3.58 1.75 -20.93
CA ARG A 110 3.99 0.34 -21.05
C ARG A 110 5.05 0.01 -19.98
N PRO A 111 4.95 -1.15 -19.32
CA PRO A 111 5.98 -1.59 -18.38
C PRO A 111 7.31 -1.81 -19.10
N ASP A 112 8.42 -1.59 -18.39
CA ASP A 112 9.76 -1.88 -18.88
C ASP A 112 10.01 -3.37 -19.00
N ALA A 113 9.41 -4.14 -18.12
CA ALA A 113 9.38 -5.61 -18.16
C ALA A 113 8.06 -6.15 -17.62
N SER A 114 7.70 -7.34 -18.07
CA SER A 114 6.57 -8.10 -17.58
C SER A 114 6.99 -9.55 -17.41
N ALA A 115 6.87 -10.09 -16.22
CA ALA A 115 7.29 -11.45 -15.87
C ALA A 115 6.39 -12.04 -14.78
N PRO A 116 6.39 -13.37 -14.58
CA PRO A 116 5.86 -13.95 -13.36
C PRO A 116 6.59 -13.38 -12.13
N PRO A 117 5.89 -13.10 -11.02
CA PRO A 117 6.52 -12.63 -9.80
C PRO A 117 7.56 -13.61 -9.25
N ASP A 118 8.51 -13.07 -8.46
CA ASP A 118 9.41 -13.88 -7.64
C ASP A 118 8.64 -15.00 -6.91
N PRO A 119 9.20 -16.22 -6.76
CA PRO A 119 8.55 -17.32 -6.06
C PRO A 119 7.96 -16.97 -4.70
N ALA A 120 8.60 -16.09 -3.94
CA ALA A 120 8.09 -15.62 -2.63
C ALA A 120 6.84 -14.74 -2.76
N LEU A 121 6.63 -14.11 -3.91
CA LEU A 121 5.54 -13.17 -4.19
C LEU A 121 4.47 -13.74 -5.16
N ARG A 122 4.64 -14.96 -5.67
CA ARG A 122 3.70 -15.59 -6.64
C ARG A 122 2.24 -15.61 -6.20
N LYS A 123 2.00 -15.67 -4.89
CA LYS A 123 0.64 -15.61 -4.36
C LYS A 123 -0.04 -14.26 -4.60
N LEU A 124 0.73 -13.20 -4.83
CA LEU A 124 0.21 -11.86 -5.02
C LEU A 124 -0.33 -11.61 -6.44
N GLY A 125 0.21 -12.31 -7.44
CA GLY A 125 -0.18 -12.13 -8.83
C GLY A 125 0.31 -13.25 -9.74
N GLU A 126 -0.18 -13.26 -10.96
CA GLU A 126 0.27 -14.13 -12.06
C GLU A 126 1.33 -13.43 -12.89
N THR A 127 1.23 -12.11 -12.95
CA THR A 127 2.12 -11.24 -13.70
C THR A 127 2.54 -10.06 -12.83
N GLU A 128 3.80 -9.68 -12.92
CA GLU A 128 4.37 -8.48 -12.33
C GLU A 128 4.82 -7.55 -13.46
N TYR A 129 4.32 -6.31 -13.43
CA TYR A 129 4.76 -5.24 -14.33
C TYR A 129 5.81 -4.40 -13.61
N PHE A 130 6.99 -4.31 -14.20
CA PHE A 130 8.10 -3.50 -13.70
C PHE A 130 8.14 -2.16 -14.40
N TYR A 131 8.28 -1.11 -13.61
CA TYR A 131 8.47 0.28 -14.06
C TYR A 131 9.75 0.82 -13.44
N ILE A 132 10.75 1.04 -14.29
CA ILE A 132 12.03 1.59 -13.88
C ILE A 132 11.90 3.11 -13.87
N CYS A 133 12.33 3.75 -12.78
CA CYS A 133 12.39 5.20 -12.74
C CYS A 133 13.40 5.73 -13.76
N ARG A 134 12.92 6.58 -14.68
CA ARG A 134 13.73 7.19 -15.74
C ARG A 134 13.85 8.72 -15.63
N VAL A 135 13.30 9.30 -14.55
CA VAL A 135 13.10 10.75 -14.46
C VAL A 135 14.39 11.52 -14.22
N THR A 136 15.39 10.90 -13.60
CA THR A 136 16.70 11.53 -13.35
C THR A 136 17.81 10.48 -13.31
N GLU A 137 19.02 10.84 -13.72
CA GLU A 137 20.21 10.05 -13.44
C GLU A 137 20.32 9.80 -11.93
N GLY A 138 20.46 8.53 -11.52
CA GLY A 138 20.54 8.14 -10.12
C GLY A 138 19.19 7.78 -9.46
N CYS A 139 18.08 7.74 -10.18
CA CYS A 139 16.83 7.22 -9.66
C CYS A 139 16.95 5.70 -9.45
N ALA A 140 17.05 5.29 -8.19
CA ALA A 140 17.14 3.89 -7.79
C ALA A 140 15.77 3.29 -7.41
N ARG A 141 14.69 4.09 -7.42
CA ARG A 141 13.36 3.65 -7.02
C ARG A 141 12.59 3.10 -8.20
N HIS A 142 12.03 1.93 -8.02
CA HIS A 142 11.24 1.21 -9.01
C HIS A 142 9.84 0.95 -8.49
N THR A 143 8.94 0.66 -9.41
CA THR A 143 7.57 0.26 -9.09
C THR A 143 7.29 -1.10 -9.67
N SER A 144 6.64 -1.95 -8.90
CA SER A 144 6.07 -3.20 -9.35
C SER A 144 4.56 -3.18 -9.17
N VAL A 145 3.82 -3.62 -10.19
CA VAL A 145 2.37 -3.80 -10.12
C VAL A 145 2.06 -5.27 -10.34
N PHE A 146 1.46 -5.90 -9.35
CA PHE A 146 1.05 -7.31 -9.38
C PHE A 146 -0.37 -7.41 -9.94
N VAL A 147 -0.53 -8.29 -10.92
CA VAL A 147 -1.81 -8.49 -11.63
C VAL A 147 -2.22 -9.96 -11.55
N ARG A 148 -3.47 -10.21 -11.21
CA ARG A 148 -4.13 -11.51 -11.26
C ARG A 148 -5.48 -11.37 -11.96
N GLU A 149 -5.77 -12.28 -12.88
CA GLU A 149 -7.04 -12.27 -13.64
C GLU A 149 -7.33 -10.90 -14.26
N GLY A 150 -6.28 -10.23 -14.76
CA GLY A 150 -6.37 -8.91 -15.38
C GLY A 150 -6.64 -7.74 -14.43
N ARG A 151 -6.56 -7.94 -13.11
CA ARG A 151 -6.76 -6.90 -12.10
C ARG A 151 -5.54 -6.73 -11.20
N VAL A 152 -5.32 -5.51 -10.76
CA VAL A 152 -4.26 -5.16 -9.80
C VAL A 152 -4.58 -5.76 -8.44
N THR A 153 -3.66 -6.54 -7.91
CA THR A 153 -3.72 -7.16 -6.58
C THR A 153 -2.68 -6.59 -5.63
N GLY A 154 -1.69 -5.87 -6.15
CA GLY A 154 -0.69 -5.20 -5.33
C GLY A 154 0.12 -4.18 -6.10
N VAL A 155 0.67 -3.21 -5.37
CA VAL A 155 1.58 -2.18 -5.86
C VAL A 155 2.75 -2.08 -4.89
N ALA A 156 3.97 -2.14 -5.39
CA ALA A 156 5.17 -1.99 -4.59
C ALA A 156 6.05 -0.86 -5.10
N GLU A 157 6.62 -0.12 -4.16
CA GLU A 157 7.77 0.75 -4.37
C GLU A 157 9.00 0.09 -3.75
N TRP A 158 10.13 0.11 -4.44
CA TRP A 158 11.35 -0.51 -3.95
C TRP A 158 12.61 0.14 -4.56
N TYR A 159 13.72 0.03 -3.82
CA TYR A 159 15.03 0.45 -4.31
C TYR A 159 15.80 -0.76 -4.85
N SER A 160 16.48 -0.59 -5.99
CA SER A 160 17.46 -1.59 -6.46
C SER A 160 18.62 -1.66 -5.44
N ARG A 161 18.95 -2.89 -5.07
CA ARG A 161 20.10 -3.18 -4.18
C ARG A 161 21.38 -3.33 -4.99
#